data_abfdbc622d9f2ecac1ccedc101b063dd
#
_entry.id   abfdbc622d9f2ecac1ccedc101b063dd
#
_cell.length_a   1.000
_cell.length_b   1.000
_cell.length_c   1.000
_cell.angle_alpha   90.00
_cell.angle_beta   90.00
_cell.angle_gamma   90.00
#
_symmetry.space_group_name_H-M   'P 1'
#
loop_
_entity.id
_entity.type
_entity.pdbx_description
1 polymer ?
#
loop_
_entity_poly.entity_id
_entity_poly.type
_entity_poly.pdbx_seq_one_letter_code
_entity_poly.pdbx_strand_id
1 'polypeptide(L)'
;MTAAECLIVSKRSCDAFDAYVLSESSLFVYPTKVVLKTCGTTKLLKAIPMFIEEAAKLGMKPRRAKYTRSTFMWPDEQPLEGDFDREVDFLETHFGALGDGGNAFVLGSKTKGVQWHVYLADDNSGGASLDGNNSEGSECSTGGLETHVPAGVHRANQPDPTVSLEVCMTHLDRTHSKHFFRDDTYESCQQTTKACGISDLFPKFDIDPYVFEPCGYSMNGLSGAEYSTIHITPRTASPTAPWRGATSRCPWRTPRTT
;
A
#
# COMPACT_ATOMS: atom_id res chain seq x y z
N MET A 1 -4.58 -13.01 10.45
CA MET A 1 -5.05 -12.46 9.15
C MET A 1 -4.92 -13.49 8.03
N THR A 2 -5.74 -14.50 8.07
CA THR A 2 -5.73 -15.59 7.07
C THR A 2 -6.25 -15.16 5.69
N ALA A 3 -7.11 -14.15 5.61
CA ALA A 3 -7.72 -13.72 4.34
C ALA A 3 -6.71 -13.16 3.33
N ALA A 4 -5.72 -12.39 3.78
CA ALA A 4 -4.65 -11.85 2.93
C ALA A 4 -3.44 -12.79 2.81
N GLU A 5 -3.52 -13.98 3.41
CA GLU A 5 -2.45 -14.98 3.43
C GLU A 5 -1.14 -14.45 4.07
N CYS A 6 -1.24 -13.58 5.09
CA CYS A 6 -0.08 -13.02 5.80
C CYS A 6 -0.18 -13.21 7.31
N LEU A 7 0.98 -13.25 7.98
CA LEU A 7 1.12 -13.45 9.42
C LEU A 7 1.55 -12.15 10.11
N ILE A 8 1.07 -11.93 11.32
CA ILE A 8 1.55 -10.83 12.17
C ILE A 8 2.92 -11.23 12.71
N VAL A 9 3.90 -10.36 12.52
CA VAL A 9 5.29 -10.54 12.97
C VAL A 9 5.56 -9.71 14.20
N SER A 10 5.16 -8.44 14.20
CA SER A 10 5.31 -7.54 15.34
C SER A 10 4.17 -6.53 15.40
N LYS A 11 4.03 -5.89 16.55
CA LYS A 11 3.08 -4.81 16.80
C LYS A 11 3.76 -3.66 17.53
N ARG A 12 3.51 -2.44 17.09
CA ARG A 12 3.78 -1.19 17.80
C ARG A 12 2.49 -0.37 17.90
N SER A 13 2.37 0.43 18.93
CA SER A 13 1.21 1.29 19.14
C SER A 13 1.65 2.70 19.48
N CYS A 14 0.88 3.68 19.03
CA CYS A 14 0.95 5.06 19.48
C CYS A 14 -0.47 5.54 19.84
N ASP A 15 -0.60 6.78 20.31
CA ASP A 15 -1.91 7.30 20.71
C ASP A 15 -2.92 7.38 19.55
N ALA A 16 -2.43 7.44 18.30
CA ALA A 16 -3.27 7.62 17.11
C ALA A 16 -3.69 6.29 16.46
N PHE A 17 -2.87 5.24 16.54
CA PHE A 17 -3.11 3.97 15.84
C PHE A 17 -2.23 2.82 16.33
N ASP A 18 -2.65 1.62 16.00
CA ASP A 18 -1.84 0.40 16.08
C ASP A 18 -1.20 0.08 14.72
N ALA A 19 0.09 -0.23 14.73
CA ALA A 19 0.86 -0.63 13.56
C ALA A 19 1.34 -2.09 13.70
N TYR A 20 1.11 -2.86 12.65
CA TYR A 20 1.51 -4.27 12.60
C TYR A 20 2.43 -4.49 11.42
N VAL A 21 3.62 -5.04 11.67
CA VAL A 21 4.46 -5.63 10.61
C VAL A 21 3.93 -7.02 10.33
N LEU A 22 3.65 -7.28 9.07
CA LEU A 22 3.18 -8.58 8.59
C LEU A 22 4.27 -9.23 7.74
N SER A 23 4.08 -10.50 7.35
CA SER A 23 5.09 -11.26 6.61
C SER A 23 5.55 -10.59 5.30
N GLU A 24 4.69 -9.89 4.59
CA GLU A 24 5.02 -9.14 3.36
C GLU A 24 4.23 -7.83 3.27
N SER A 25 3.81 -7.28 4.42
CA SER A 25 2.82 -6.23 4.44
C SER A 25 2.88 -5.42 5.72
N SER A 26 2.21 -4.28 5.74
CA SER A 26 1.94 -3.51 6.95
C SER A 26 0.45 -3.21 7.09
N LEU A 27 -0.04 -3.32 8.31
CA LEU A 27 -1.40 -2.96 8.67
C LEU A 27 -1.36 -1.85 9.72
N PHE A 28 -2.08 -0.77 9.47
CA PHE A 28 -2.28 0.32 10.43
C PHE A 28 -3.77 0.43 10.73
N VAL A 29 -4.11 0.34 12.02
CA VAL A 29 -5.49 0.36 12.50
C VAL A 29 -5.70 1.60 13.36
N TYR A 30 -6.47 2.53 12.83
CA TYR A 30 -6.92 3.74 13.51
C TYR A 30 -8.33 3.51 14.07
N PRO A 31 -8.84 4.36 14.95
CA PRO A 31 -10.21 4.25 15.44
C PRO A 31 -11.29 4.20 14.35
N THR A 32 -11.07 4.88 13.20
CA THR A 32 -12.04 5.00 12.10
C THR A 32 -11.43 4.74 10.72
N LYS A 33 -10.20 4.26 10.65
CA LYS A 33 -9.50 4.04 9.37
C LYS A 33 -8.61 2.82 9.47
N VAL A 34 -8.56 2.04 8.41
CA VAL A 34 -7.61 0.94 8.23
C VAL A 34 -6.77 1.22 6.99
N VAL A 35 -5.45 1.02 7.09
CA VAL A 35 -4.52 1.09 5.97
C VAL A 35 -3.77 -0.22 5.88
N LEU A 36 -3.93 -0.93 4.77
CA LEU A 36 -3.18 -2.14 4.45
C LEU A 36 -2.24 -1.84 3.27
N LYS A 37 -0.94 -2.02 3.49
CA LYS A 37 0.11 -1.89 2.47
C LYS A 37 0.72 -3.26 2.23
N THR A 38 0.65 -3.75 1.00
CA THR A 38 1.12 -5.09 0.66
C THR A 38 2.21 -5.05 -0.39
N CYS A 39 3.08 -6.04 -0.37
CA CYS A 39 4.01 -6.33 -1.45
C CYS A 39 4.14 -7.85 -1.64
N GLY A 40 5.00 -8.26 -2.56
CA GLY A 40 5.25 -9.68 -2.82
C GLY A 40 4.01 -10.41 -3.30
N THR A 41 3.71 -11.52 -2.63
CA THR A 41 2.61 -12.43 -2.99
C THR A 41 1.33 -12.17 -2.20
N THR A 42 1.31 -11.20 -1.31
CA THR A 42 0.14 -10.89 -0.47
C THR A 42 -1.05 -10.42 -1.31
N LYS A 43 -2.21 -11.01 -1.07
CA LYS A 43 -3.43 -10.82 -1.87
C LYS A 43 -4.36 -9.80 -1.21
N LEU A 44 -4.06 -8.50 -1.38
CA LEU A 44 -4.77 -7.40 -0.72
C LEU A 44 -6.29 -7.46 -0.91
N LEU A 45 -6.77 -7.66 -2.12
CA LEU A 45 -8.20 -7.66 -2.41
C LEU A 45 -8.98 -8.70 -1.60
N LYS A 46 -8.38 -9.85 -1.31
CA LYS A 46 -9.00 -10.90 -0.48
C LYS A 46 -9.25 -10.46 0.97
N ALA A 47 -8.56 -9.44 1.46
CA ALA A 47 -8.76 -8.93 2.81
C ALA A 47 -9.96 -7.97 2.94
N ILE A 48 -10.43 -7.38 1.85
CA ILE A 48 -11.48 -6.36 1.85
C ILE A 48 -12.78 -6.86 2.49
N PRO A 49 -13.35 -8.02 2.10
CA PRO A 49 -14.60 -8.48 2.71
C PRO A 49 -14.48 -8.68 4.22
N MET A 50 -13.33 -9.21 4.68
CA MET A 50 -13.08 -9.41 6.11
C MET A 50 -13.03 -8.08 6.88
N PHE A 51 -12.37 -7.05 6.34
CA PHE A 51 -12.35 -5.73 7.00
C PHE A 51 -13.74 -5.11 7.10
N ILE A 52 -14.57 -5.26 6.06
CA ILE A 52 -15.95 -4.77 6.07
C ILE A 52 -16.78 -5.53 7.12
N GLU A 53 -16.63 -6.85 7.18
CA GLU A 53 -17.33 -7.68 8.16
C GLU A 53 -16.94 -7.32 9.60
N GLU A 54 -15.63 -7.19 9.89
CA GLU A 54 -15.16 -6.82 11.22
C GLU A 54 -15.60 -5.39 11.62
N ALA A 55 -15.57 -4.44 10.67
CA ALA A 55 -16.09 -3.09 10.90
C ALA A 55 -17.60 -3.10 11.20
N ALA A 56 -18.38 -3.94 10.50
CA ALA A 56 -19.80 -4.07 10.72
C ALA A 56 -20.14 -4.61 12.12
N LYS A 57 -19.33 -5.54 12.66
CA LYS A 57 -19.48 -6.04 14.05
C LYS A 57 -19.31 -4.92 15.09
N LEU A 58 -18.57 -3.86 14.75
CA LEU A 58 -18.39 -2.67 15.57
C LEU A 58 -19.41 -1.57 15.27
N GLY A 59 -20.42 -1.85 14.45
CA GLY A 59 -21.43 -0.87 14.02
C GLY A 59 -20.93 0.17 13.04
N MET A 60 -19.76 -0.03 12.45
CA MET A 60 -19.16 0.87 11.46
C MET A 60 -19.50 0.46 10.03
N LYS A 61 -19.60 1.45 9.14
CA LYS A 61 -19.78 1.25 7.70
C LYS A 61 -18.68 2.01 6.95
N PRO A 62 -18.22 1.49 5.80
CA PRO A 62 -17.33 2.24 4.93
C PRO A 62 -17.97 3.60 4.53
N ARG A 63 -17.15 4.66 4.55
CA ARG A 63 -17.51 6.01 4.08
C ARG A 63 -16.56 6.45 2.96
N ARG A 64 -15.38 5.85 2.91
CA ARG A 64 -14.37 6.11 1.90
C ARG A 64 -13.55 4.85 1.66
N ALA A 65 -13.23 4.59 0.41
CA ALA A 65 -12.28 3.58 -0.01
C ALA A 65 -11.27 4.17 -0.97
N LYS A 66 -10.00 3.80 -0.79
CA LYS A 66 -8.92 4.10 -1.72
C LYS A 66 -8.13 2.82 -1.96
N TYR A 67 -8.03 2.41 -3.21
CA TYR A 67 -7.15 1.34 -3.65
C TYR A 67 -6.13 1.91 -4.63
N THR A 68 -4.85 1.61 -4.41
CA THR A 68 -3.77 2.04 -5.31
C THR A 68 -2.76 0.93 -5.48
N ARG A 69 -2.26 0.79 -6.69
CA ARG A 69 -1.14 -0.09 -7.00
C ARG A 69 -0.33 0.35 -8.21
N SER A 70 0.92 -0.03 -8.25
CA SER A 70 1.72 -0.03 -9.47
C SER A 70 1.34 -1.21 -10.37
N THR A 71 1.83 -1.23 -11.62
CA THR A 71 1.77 -2.41 -12.46
C THR A 71 2.45 -3.59 -11.75
N PHE A 72 1.76 -4.72 -11.67
CA PHE A 72 2.33 -5.93 -11.08
C PHE A 72 3.44 -6.51 -11.98
N MET A 73 4.52 -6.95 -11.37
CA MET A 73 5.57 -7.70 -12.08
C MET A 73 5.16 -9.13 -12.38
N TRP A 74 4.28 -9.70 -11.56
CA TRP A 74 3.75 -11.07 -11.69
C TRP A 74 2.24 -11.03 -11.48
N PRO A 75 1.49 -10.62 -12.49
CA PRO A 75 0.05 -10.48 -12.40
C PRO A 75 -0.65 -11.81 -12.10
N ASP A 76 -0.15 -12.93 -12.64
CA ASP A 76 -0.71 -14.27 -12.43
C ASP A 76 -0.69 -14.73 -10.96
N GLU A 77 0.16 -14.13 -10.12
CA GLU A 77 0.22 -14.41 -8.69
C GLU A 77 -0.78 -13.59 -7.88
N GLN A 78 -1.44 -12.63 -8.53
CA GLN A 78 -2.38 -11.72 -7.87
C GLN A 78 -3.84 -12.12 -8.12
N PRO A 79 -4.78 -11.74 -7.23
CA PRO A 79 -6.20 -11.89 -7.50
C PRO A 79 -6.59 -11.24 -8.82
N LEU A 80 -7.51 -11.88 -9.54
CA LEU A 80 -8.01 -11.37 -10.82
C LEU A 80 -6.92 -11.17 -11.89
N GLU A 81 -5.75 -11.84 -11.72
CA GLU A 81 -4.63 -11.82 -12.65
C GLU A 81 -4.07 -10.41 -12.91
N GLY A 82 -4.28 -9.49 -11.96
CA GLY A 82 -3.87 -8.09 -12.08
C GLY A 82 -4.60 -7.30 -13.17
N ASP A 83 -5.74 -7.80 -13.64
CA ASP A 83 -6.63 -7.10 -14.54
C ASP A 83 -7.36 -5.98 -13.78
N PHE A 84 -7.04 -4.72 -14.10
CA PHE A 84 -7.56 -3.59 -13.36
C PHE A 84 -9.06 -3.39 -13.52
N ASP A 85 -9.62 -3.68 -14.69
CA ASP A 85 -11.06 -3.54 -14.91
C ASP A 85 -11.83 -4.55 -14.01
N ARG A 86 -11.34 -5.79 -13.91
CA ARG A 86 -11.89 -6.80 -13.00
C ARG A 86 -11.68 -6.44 -11.52
N GLU A 87 -10.57 -5.77 -11.18
CA GLU A 87 -10.33 -5.26 -9.83
C GLU A 87 -11.33 -4.15 -9.49
N VAL A 88 -11.63 -3.25 -10.44
CA VAL A 88 -12.64 -2.19 -10.29
C VAL A 88 -14.02 -2.83 -10.10
N ASP A 89 -14.43 -3.78 -10.92
CA ASP A 89 -15.69 -4.49 -10.76
C ASP A 89 -15.82 -5.12 -9.37
N PHE A 90 -14.76 -5.75 -8.89
CA PHE A 90 -14.71 -6.31 -7.53
C PHE A 90 -14.87 -5.21 -6.46
N LEU A 91 -14.16 -4.09 -6.59
CA LEU A 91 -14.24 -2.97 -5.65
C LEU A 91 -15.63 -2.32 -5.65
N GLU A 92 -16.27 -2.20 -6.82
CA GLU A 92 -17.64 -1.69 -6.96
C GLU A 92 -18.66 -2.58 -6.24
N THR A 93 -18.47 -3.90 -6.18
CA THR A 93 -19.37 -4.78 -5.40
C THR A 93 -19.38 -4.45 -3.91
N HIS A 94 -18.29 -3.84 -3.40
CA HIS A 94 -18.13 -3.51 -1.99
C HIS A 94 -18.32 -2.03 -1.67
N PHE A 95 -17.97 -1.16 -2.59
CA PHE A 95 -17.89 0.29 -2.35
C PHE A 95 -18.71 1.12 -3.36
N GLY A 96 -19.29 0.50 -4.39
CA GLY A 96 -20.06 1.21 -5.42
C GLY A 96 -21.33 1.90 -4.91
N ALA A 97 -21.79 1.57 -3.69
CA ALA A 97 -22.89 2.28 -3.04
C ALA A 97 -22.46 3.56 -2.30
N LEU A 98 -21.17 3.92 -2.33
CA LEU A 98 -20.67 5.15 -1.72
C LEU A 98 -20.81 6.32 -2.72
N GLY A 99 -21.61 7.32 -2.34
CA GLY A 99 -21.86 8.49 -3.19
C GLY A 99 -22.41 8.11 -4.57
N ASP A 100 -21.75 8.58 -5.61
CA ASP A 100 -22.10 8.31 -7.01
C ASP A 100 -21.36 7.08 -7.59
N GLY A 101 -20.79 6.25 -6.73
CA GLY A 101 -19.93 5.12 -7.11
C GLY A 101 -18.45 5.44 -7.08
N GLY A 102 -17.63 4.48 -7.49
CA GLY A 102 -16.18 4.61 -7.53
C GLY A 102 -15.67 5.30 -8.80
N ASN A 103 -14.52 5.93 -8.67
CA ASN A 103 -13.77 6.50 -9.79
C ASN A 103 -12.47 5.74 -9.97
N ALA A 104 -12.20 5.27 -11.18
CA ALA A 104 -11.01 4.50 -11.52
C ALA A 104 -10.11 5.26 -12.49
N PHE A 105 -8.81 5.29 -12.21
CA PHE A 105 -7.83 6.02 -13.01
C PHE A 105 -6.58 5.17 -13.23
N VAL A 106 -6.02 5.28 -14.43
CA VAL A 106 -4.70 4.72 -14.75
C VAL A 106 -3.77 5.86 -15.14
N LEU A 107 -2.75 6.08 -14.32
CA LEU A 107 -1.75 7.13 -14.53
C LEU A 107 -0.48 6.53 -15.11
N GLY A 108 0.17 7.26 -16.01
CA GLY A 108 1.38 6.81 -16.69
C GLY A 108 1.12 6.37 -18.13
N SER A 109 2.18 5.96 -18.81
CA SER A 109 2.13 5.59 -20.23
C SER A 109 2.17 4.09 -20.43
N LYS A 110 1.24 3.55 -21.22
CA LYS A 110 1.26 2.13 -21.61
C LYS A 110 2.57 1.73 -22.33
N THR A 111 3.20 2.66 -23.02
CA THR A 111 4.43 2.41 -23.76
C THR A 111 5.70 2.46 -22.90
N LYS A 112 5.64 3.03 -21.69
CA LYS A 112 6.78 3.12 -20.75
C LYS A 112 6.78 2.03 -19.69
N GLY A 113 5.84 1.11 -19.72
CA GLY A 113 5.85 -0.15 -18.98
C GLY A 113 5.26 -0.08 -17.56
N VAL A 114 5.46 1.00 -16.81
CA VAL A 114 4.95 1.11 -15.43
C VAL A 114 3.82 2.11 -15.37
N GLN A 115 2.68 1.66 -14.83
CA GLN A 115 1.49 2.48 -14.63
C GLN A 115 1.09 2.47 -13.15
N TRP A 116 0.38 3.51 -12.73
CA TRP A 116 -0.23 3.60 -11.42
C TRP A 116 -1.74 3.50 -11.57
N HIS A 117 -2.32 2.52 -10.89
CA HIS A 117 -3.75 2.23 -10.92
C HIS A 117 -4.36 2.75 -9.63
N VAL A 118 -5.46 3.47 -9.72
CA VAL A 118 -6.13 4.13 -8.61
C VAL A 118 -7.62 3.93 -8.70
N TYR A 119 -8.24 3.47 -7.61
CA TYR A 119 -9.68 3.46 -7.40
C TYR A 119 -10.02 4.26 -6.15
N LEU A 120 -11.03 5.11 -6.24
CA LEU A 120 -11.51 5.98 -5.16
C LEU A 120 -13.03 5.91 -5.10
N ALA A 121 -13.58 5.65 -3.92
CA ALA A 121 -15.02 5.80 -3.64
C ALA A 121 -15.18 6.61 -2.35
N ASP A 122 -16.10 7.57 -2.33
CA ASP A 122 -16.30 8.47 -1.19
C ASP A 122 -17.78 8.79 -1.05
N ASP A 123 -18.32 8.57 0.13
CA ASP A 123 -19.67 9.00 0.47
C ASP A 123 -19.65 10.50 0.83
N ASN A 124 -19.76 11.35 -0.19
CA ASN A 124 -19.86 12.80 -0.06
C ASN A 124 -21.21 13.31 0.47
N SER A 125 -22.08 12.44 0.97
CA SER A 125 -23.42 12.81 1.45
C SER A 125 -23.46 13.83 2.62
N GLY A 126 -22.30 14.41 2.99
CA GLY A 126 -22.17 15.52 3.93
C GLY A 126 -21.63 16.83 3.36
N GLY A 127 -21.41 16.92 2.04
CA GLY A 127 -20.95 18.12 1.34
C GLY A 127 -22.11 18.81 0.66
N ALA A 128 -22.36 20.08 0.99
CA ALA A 128 -23.41 20.90 0.43
C ALA A 128 -23.55 20.75 -1.08
N SER A 129 -24.78 20.41 -1.51
CA SER A 129 -25.26 20.59 -2.88
C SER A 129 -24.92 22.02 -3.32
N LEU A 130 -24.04 22.17 -4.27
CA LEU A 130 -23.90 23.41 -5.02
C LEU A 130 -24.95 23.38 -6.12
N ASP A 131 -26.20 23.64 -5.75
CA ASP A 131 -27.21 24.09 -6.70
C ASP A 131 -26.79 25.48 -7.18
N GLY A 132 -26.08 25.50 -8.27
CA GLY A 132 -25.64 26.70 -8.99
C GLY A 132 -25.96 26.54 -10.47
N ASN A 133 -27.22 26.71 -10.82
CA ASN A 133 -27.70 26.94 -12.18
C ASN A 133 -26.89 28.07 -12.81
N ASN A 134 -26.07 27.79 -13.84
CA ASN A 134 -25.88 28.70 -14.96
C ASN A 134 -25.26 27.97 -16.17
N SER A 135 -26.04 27.95 -17.21
CA SER A 135 -25.66 27.71 -18.60
C SER A 135 -24.63 28.77 -19.06
N GLU A 136 -23.61 28.36 -19.78
CA GLU A 136 -23.27 28.77 -21.15
C GLU A 136 -21.83 28.36 -21.50
N GLY A 137 -21.68 27.86 -22.70
CA GLY A 137 -20.52 27.19 -23.20
C GLY A 137 -19.30 28.09 -23.45
N SER A 138 -18.16 27.51 -23.48
CA SER A 138 -17.04 27.94 -24.31
C SER A 138 -16.03 26.80 -24.56
N GLU A 139 -15.50 26.83 -25.75
CA GLU A 139 -14.73 25.84 -26.46
C GLU A 139 -13.40 25.43 -25.81
N CYS A 140 -13.05 24.19 -26.06
CA CYS A 140 -11.76 23.55 -25.83
C CYS A 140 -10.62 24.30 -26.56
N SER A 141 -9.57 24.67 -25.83
CA SER A 141 -8.27 24.90 -26.47
C SER A 141 -7.16 24.17 -25.69
N THR A 142 -6.43 23.39 -26.46
CA THR A 142 -5.32 22.52 -26.12
C THR A 142 -4.14 23.29 -25.52
N GLY A 143 -3.57 22.77 -24.45
CA GLY A 143 -2.18 23.07 -24.08
C GLY A 143 -1.93 23.23 -22.59
N GLY A 144 -1.15 22.32 -22.03
CA GLY A 144 -0.53 22.51 -20.73
C GLY A 144 -1.12 21.62 -19.63
N LEU A 145 -0.31 20.66 -19.19
CA LEU A 145 -0.54 19.81 -18.03
C LEU A 145 -0.38 20.66 -16.75
N GLU A 146 -1.35 21.48 -16.46
CA GLU A 146 -1.50 22.07 -15.12
C GLU A 146 -2.38 21.15 -14.30
N THR A 147 -1.82 20.57 -13.26
CA THR A 147 -2.56 19.83 -12.24
C THR A 147 -3.45 20.85 -11.50
N HIS A 148 -4.63 21.09 -12.02
CA HIS A 148 -5.65 21.81 -11.28
C HIS A 148 -6.15 20.91 -10.15
N VAL A 149 -5.51 21.05 -8.98
CA VAL A 149 -6.16 20.73 -7.73
C VAL A 149 -7.24 21.78 -7.55
N PRO A 150 -8.53 21.45 -7.52
CA PRO A 150 -9.56 22.45 -7.23
C PRO A 150 -9.17 23.11 -5.90
N ALA A 151 -9.07 24.43 -5.88
CA ALA A 151 -8.83 25.20 -4.67
C ALA A 151 -9.99 24.91 -3.71
N GLY A 152 -9.79 23.91 -2.84
CA GLY A 152 -10.78 23.48 -1.87
C GLY A 152 -11.07 24.60 -0.92
N VAL A 153 -12.34 24.83 -0.67
CA VAL A 153 -12.86 25.64 0.41
C VAL A 153 -12.14 25.23 1.70
N HIS A 154 -11.22 26.04 2.18
CA HIS A 154 -10.60 25.89 3.48
C HIS A 154 -11.68 26.01 4.55
N ARG A 155 -12.17 24.88 5.05
CA ARG A 155 -12.93 24.86 6.30
C ARG A 155 -11.96 25.11 7.44
N ALA A 156 -12.14 26.19 8.17
CA ALA A 156 -11.28 26.67 9.26
C ALA A 156 -11.06 25.68 10.44
N ASN A 157 -11.54 24.44 10.36
CA ASN A 157 -11.41 23.39 11.38
C ASN A 157 -11.11 22.00 10.79
N GLN A 158 -10.59 21.89 9.56
CA GLN A 158 -10.07 20.59 9.11
C GLN A 158 -8.58 20.51 9.44
N PRO A 159 -8.12 19.38 9.99
CA PRO A 159 -6.69 19.16 10.15
C PRO A 159 -6.01 19.27 8.78
N ASP A 160 -4.77 19.73 8.77
CA ASP A 160 -3.95 19.83 7.56
C ASP A 160 -4.08 18.59 6.68
N PRO A 161 -4.18 18.75 5.35
CA PRO A 161 -4.35 17.62 4.45
C PRO A 161 -3.21 16.62 4.66
N THR A 162 -3.57 15.39 4.98
CA THR A 162 -2.58 14.30 5.10
C THR A 162 -1.99 14.02 3.72
N VAL A 163 -0.70 14.20 3.57
CA VAL A 163 0.05 13.85 2.36
C VAL A 163 0.59 12.44 2.50
N SER A 164 0.36 11.60 1.48
CA SER A 164 0.96 10.26 1.39
C SER A 164 1.88 10.19 0.17
N LEU A 165 3.13 9.79 0.37
CA LEU A 165 4.07 9.48 -0.69
C LEU A 165 4.20 7.96 -0.80
N GLU A 166 3.94 7.42 -1.99
CA GLU A 166 4.14 6.00 -2.31
C GLU A 166 5.21 5.88 -3.41
N VAL A 167 6.22 5.08 -3.15
CA VAL A 167 7.32 4.83 -4.09
C VAL A 167 7.44 3.33 -4.33
N CYS A 168 7.26 2.90 -5.59
CA CYS A 168 7.50 1.53 -6.00
C CYS A 168 8.81 1.47 -6.80
N MET A 169 9.75 0.64 -6.34
CA MET A 169 11.05 0.45 -6.99
C MET A 169 11.19 -0.98 -7.47
N THR A 170 11.74 -1.14 -8.66
CA THR A 170 12.09 -2.43 -9.25
C THR A 170 13.56 -2.42 -9.65
N HIS A 171 14.14 -3.60 -9.90
CA HIS A 171 15.54 -3.73 -10.32
C HIS A 171 16.54 -3.13 -9.31
N LEU A 172 16.30 -3.39 -8.02
CA LEU A 172 17.22 -2.96 -6.96
C LEU A 172 18.64 -3.43 -7.25
N ASP A 173 19.62 -2.58 -6.93
CA ASP A 173 21.03 -2.92 -7.05
C ASP A 173 21.35 -4.17 -6.22
N ARG A 174 22.06 -5.13 -6.82
CA ARG A 174 22.35 -6.42 -6.18
C ARG A 174 23.28 -6.28 -4.97
N THR A 175 24.15 -5.30 -4.98
CA THR A 175 25.10 -5.07 -3.88
C THR A 175 24.34 -4.57 -2.65
N HIS A 176 23.40 -3.65 -2.85
CA HIS A 176 22.53 -3.15 -1.77
C HIS A 176 21.48 -4.17 -1.33
N SER A 177 20.92 -4.95 -2.25
CA SER A 177 19.90 -5.95 -1.90
C SER A 177 20.42 -7.11 -1.07
N LYS A 178 21.75 -7.35 -1.01
CA LYS A 178 22.38 -8.35 -0.13
C LYS A 178 22.09 -8.13 1.35
N HIS A 179 21.93 -6.88 1.78
CA HIS A 179 21.61 -6.56 3.18
C HIS A 179 20.27 -7.17 3.65
N PHE A 180 19.40 -7.56 2.73
CA PHE A 180 18.07 -8.09 3.02
C PHE A 180 17.98 -9.62 2.91
N PHE A 181 19.13 -10.29 2.81
CA PHE A 181 19.25 -11.73 2.98
C PHE A 181 19.65 -12.02 4.42
N ARG A 182 19.00 -13.00 5.02
CA ARG A 182 19.34 -13.41 6.37
C ARG A 182 20.57 -14.32 6.32
N ASP A 183 21.67 -13.75 6.68
CA ASP A 183 22.95 -14.43 6.87
C ASP A 183 23.55 -13.99 8.22
N ASP A 184 24.74 -14.48 8.55
CA ASP A 184 25.42 -14.15 9.79
C ASP A 184 26.10 -12.76 9.78
N THR A 185 25.86 -11.93 8.76
CA THR A 185 26.48 -10.60 8.63
C THR A 185 25.95 -9.63 9.67
N TYR A 186 24.64 -9.74 10.01
CA TYR A 186 23.99 -8.86 10.97
C TYR A 186 23.36 -9.65 12.12
N GLU A 187 23.70 -9.25 13.35
CA GLU A 187 23.19 -9.88 14.58
C GLU A 187 21.73 -9.52 14.86
N SER A 188 21.24 -8.38 14.30
CA SER A 188 19.89 -7.91 14.53
C SER A 188 19.28 -7.18 13.33
N CYS A 189 17.95 -7.13 13.27
CA CYS A 189 17.22 -6.38 12.24
C CYS A 189 17.55 -4.88 12.28
N GLN A 190 17.85 -4.33 13.46
CA GLN A 190 18.26 -2.93 13.64
C GLN A 190 19.61 -2.64 12.98
N GLN A 191 20.55 -3.59 13.06
CA GLN A 191 21.85 -3.46 12.37
C GLN A 191 21.65 -3.45 10.85
N THR A 192 20.79 -4.31 10.31
CA THR A 192 20.42 -4.30 8.89
C THR A 192 19.83 -2.93 8.50
N THR A 193 18.86 -2.42 9.27
CA THR A 193 18.21 -1.12 9.05
C THR A 193 19.22 0.04 8.98
N LYS A 194 20.21 0.00 9.85
CA LYS A 194 21.29 1.01 9.89
C LYS A 194 22.25 0.83 8.71
N ALA A 195 22.68 -0.39 8.45
CA ALA A 195 23.70 -0.68 7.42
C ALA A 195 23.22 -0.35 6.00
N CYS A 196 21.90 -0.50 5.72
CA CYS A 196 21.32 -0.14 4.43
C CYS A 196 20.84 1.34 4.35
N GLY A 197 21.06 2.16 5.40
CA GLY A 197 20.74 3.59 5.42
C GLY A 197 19.26 3.91 5.63
N ILE A 198 18.40 2.93 5.91
CA ILE A 198 16.96 3.18 6.14
C ILE A 198 16.74 4.05 7.37
N SER A 199 17.53 3.86 8.45
CA SER A 199 17.44 4.71 9.64
C SER A 199 17.71 6.19 9.35
N ASP A 200 18.52 6.49 8.35
CA ASP A 200 18.90 7.86 8.01
C ASP A 200 17.80 8.56 7.21
N LEU A 201 16.94 7.79 6.53
CA LEU A 201 15.75 8.32 5.84
C LEU A 201 14.67 8.77 6.83
N PHE A 202 14.60 8.14 8.01
CA PHE A 202 13.55 8.35 9.00
C PHE A 202 14.11 8.63 10.40
N PRO A 203 14.94 9.68 10.60
CA PRO A 203 15.68 9.91 11.84
C PRO A 203 14.79 10.21 13.06
N LYS A 204 13.51 10.59 12.83
CA LYS A 204 12.53 10.92 13.87
C LYS A 204 11.56 9.79 14.17
N PHE A 205 11.64 8.68 13.42
CA PHE A 205 10.68 7.59 13.54
C PHE A 205 11.21 6.48 14.47
N ASP A 206 10.35 5.98 15.34
CA ASP A 206 10.58 4.71 16.02
C ASP A 206 10.35 3.58 15.03
N ILE A 207 11.43 2.94 14.59
CA ILE A 207 11.42 1.93 13.53
C ILE A 207 11.32 0.54 14.15
N ASP A 208 10.33 -0.23 13.70
CA ASP A 208 10.10 -1.64 14.02
C ASP A 208 10.45 -2.50 12.80
N PRO A 209 11.71 -2.95 12.66
CA PRO A 209 12.19 -3.67 11.49
C PRO A 209 12.11 -5.18 11.67
N TYR A 210 11.96 -5.88 10.55
CA TYR A 210 12.03 -7.34 10.50
C TYR A 210 12.72 -7.83 9.23
N VAL A 211 13.66 -8.77 9.38
CA VAL A 211 14.38 -9.46 8.28
C VAL A 211 13.88 -10.91 8.21
N PHE A 212 13.40 -11.32 7.05
CA PHE A 212 12.82 -12.63 6.82
C PHE A 212 13.85 -13.64 6.35
N GLU A 213 13.63 -14.91 6.65
CA GLU A 213 14.38 -16.03 6.09
C GLU A 213 13.70 -16.57 4.82
N PRO A 214 14.47 -16.86 3.75
CA PRO A 214 15.92 -16.63 3.60
C PRO A 214 16.27 -15.21 3.22
N CYS A 215 15.28 -14.39 2.86
CA CYS A 215 15.46 -13.00 2.48
C CYS A 215 14.14 -12.23 2.60
N GLY A 216 14.25 -10.92 2.63
CA GLY A 216 13.12 -10.00 2.74
C GLY A 216 13.27 -9.08 3.93
N TYR A 217 12.67 -7.90 3.82
CA TYR A 217 12.69 -6.90 4.86
C TYR A 217 11.36 -6.17 4.90
N SER A 218 10.84 -5.99 6.08
CA SER A 218 9.68 -5.15 6.34
C SER A 218 9.96 -4.27 7.54
N MET A 219 9.47 -3.03 7.51
CA MET A 219 9.50 -2.18 8.68
C MET A 219 8.28 -1.28 8.74
N ASN A 220 7.87 -0.93 9.94
CA ASN A 220 7.03 0.19 10.25
C ASN A 220 7.80 1.20 11.08
N GLY A 221 7.66 2.48 10.76
CA GLY A 221 8.16 3.59 11.55
C GLY A 221 7.00 4.44 12.01
N LEU A 222 7.02 4.85 13.28
CA LEU A 222 6.01 5.70 13.91
C LEU A 222 6.64 6.99 14.42
N SER A 223 5.98 8.13 14.15
CA SER A 223 6.36 9.44 14.69
C SER A 223 5.09 10.26 14.95
N GLY A 224 4.64 10.32 16.20
CA GLY A 224 3.36 10.93 16.55
C GLY A 224 2.20 10.23 15.83
N ALA A 225 1.44 10.97 15.02
CA ALA A 225 0.35 10.44 14.20
C ALA A 225 0.78 10.04 12.77
N GLU A 226 2.07 10.17 12.45
CA GLU A 226 2.64 9.83 11.15
C GLU A 226 3.16 8.40 11.13
N TYR A 227 3.11 7.76 9.98
CA TYR A 227 3.74 6.46 9.76
C TYR A 227 4.62 6.45 8.52
N SER A 228 5.62 5.58 8.55
CA SER A 228 6.38 5.16 7.39
C SER A 228 6.36 3.64 7.30
N THR A 229 6.54 3.08 6.12
CA THR A 229 6.69 1.64 5.93
C THR A 229 7.55 1.35 4.71
N ILE A 230 8.39 0.34 4.81
CA ILE A 230 9.20 -0.18 3.70
C ILE A 230 9.04 -1.69 3.66
N HIS A 231 8.80 -2.20 2.46
CA HIS A 231 8.81 -3.63 2.17
C HIS A 231 9.76 -3.89 1.03
N ILE A 232 10.69 -4.82 1.23
CA ILE A 232 11.68 -5.23 0.23
C ILE A 232 11.60 -6.75 0.09
N THR A 233 11.27 -7.19 -1.11
CA THR A 233 11.20 -8.61 -1.48
C THR A 233 12.28 -8.90 -2.52
N PRO A 234 13.54 -9.18 -2.10
CA PRO A 234 14.60 -9.55 -3.03
C PRO A 234 14.24 -10.93 -3.57
N ARG A 235 14.10 -11.05 -4.89
CA ARG A 235 14.00 -12.38 -5.48
C ARG A 235 15.39 -12.95 -5.68
N THR A 236 15.60 -14.15 -5.15
CA THR A 236 16.81 -14.93 -5.38
C THR A 236 16.91 -15.33 -6.85
N ALA A 237 17.59 -14.53 -7.65
CA ALA A 237 18.31 -15.13 -8.76
C ALA A 237 19.56 -15.77 -8.14
N SER A 238 19.70 -17.09 -8.22
CA SER A 238 20.97 -17.76 -7.95
C SER A 238 22.09 -16.95 -8.62
N PRO A 239 23.25 -16.75 -7.95
CA PRO A 239 24.36 -15.98 -8.52
C PRO A 239 24.84 -16.50 -9.88
N THR A 240 24.43 -17.70 -10.27
CA THR A 240 24.86 -18.42 -11.47
C THR A 240 23.76 -18.67 -12.50
N ALA A 241 22.49 -18.30 -12.24
CA ALA A 241 21.42 -18.52 -13.22
C ALA A 241 21.24 -17.30 -14.13
N PRO A 242 21.23 -17.47 -15.47
CA PRO A 242 20.78 -16.43 -16.37
C PRO A 242 19.31 -16.09 -16.07
N TRP A 243 18.95 -14.83 -16.13
CA TRP A 243 17.60 -14.29 -15.96
C TRP A 243 16.57 -15.04 -16.84
N ARG A 244 16.04 -16.12 -16.31
CA ARG A 244 14.79 -16.71 -16.80
C ARG A 244 13.80 -16.49 -15.67
N GLY A 245 12.62 -15.96 -15.98
CA GLY A 245 11.52 -15.77 -15.02
C GLY A 245 11.26 -17.07 -14.27
N ALA A 246 11.91 -17.23 -13.14
CA ALA A 246 11.75 -18.41 -12.30
C ALA A 246 10.68 -18.10 -11.27
N THR A 247 9.55 -18.73 -11.41
CA THR A 247 8.57 -18.98 -10.37
C THR A 247 9.24 -19.86 -9.30
N SER A 248 10.01 -19.28 -8.39
CA SER A 248 10.42 -19.98 -7.18
C SER A 248 9.62 -19.43 -6.01
N ARG A 249 8.68 -20.24 -5.55
CA ARG A 249 8.04 -20.07 -4.24
C ARG A 249 9.17 -19.94 -3.22
N CYS A 250 9.24 -18.81 -2.54
CA CYS A 250 10.01 -18.70 -1.32
C CYS A 250 9.24 -19.52 -0.27
N PRO A 251 9.73 -20.68 0.19
CA PRO A 251 9.01 -21.49 1.16
C PRO A 251 9.19 -20.82 2.53
N TRP A 252 8.21 -20.01 2.94
CA TRP A 252 8.10 -19.50 4.29
C TRP A 252 7.98 -20.68 5.25
N ARG A 253 9.03 -21.00 5.98
CA ARG A 253 8.94 -21.92 7.11
C ARG A 253 8.52 -21.11 8.33
N THR A 254 7.38 -21.47 8.91
CA THR A 254 7.01 -21.01 10.24
C THR A 254 8.11 -21.40 11.24
N PRO A 255 8.50 -20.51 12.17
CA PRO A 255 9.34 -20.91 13.30
C PRO A 255 8.65 -22.04 14.06
N ARG A 256 9.33 -23.16 14.28
CA ARG A 256 8.84 -24.18 15.20
C ARG A 256 8.87 -23.57 16.59
N THR A 257 7.71 -23.40 17.20
CA THR A 257 7.60 -23.22 18.63
C THR A 257 8.18 -24.45 19.32
N THR A 258 9.29 -24.29 19.99
CA THR A 258 9.78 -25.20 21.03
C THR A 258 9.14 -24.85 22.36
#